data_3b0dfd65dbce09c5454ce8834638314c
#
_entry.id   3b0dfd65dbce09c5454ce8834638314c
#
_cell.length_a   1.000
_cell.length_b   1.000
_cell.length_c   1.000
_cell.angle_alpha   90.00
_cell.angle_beta   90.00
_cell.angle_gamma   90.00
#
_symmetry.space_group_name_H-M   'P 1'
#
loop_
_entity.id
_entity.type
_entity.pdbx_description
1 polymer ?
#
loop_
_entity_poly.entity_id
_entity_poly.type
_entity_poly.pdbx_seq_one_letter_code
_entity_poly.pdbx_strand_id
1 'polypeptide(L)'
;MNKAAFLDRDGVITRKAPEGQYLTHWEEMEFCPGASEAVSLLKHAGFVVVIVTNQRCVARGLVTADEVERMHARLCLEFAAAGATIDAIYYCPHGNEPPCACRKPKPGMLLRAAQTYDVDLAQSWIIGDSACDVQAGQAAGCNTVWVMDGVPSGDGAADVVASSLFDATCKILGVKRALHQQSRPILKRAC
;
A
#
# COMPACT_ATOMS: atom_id res chain seq x y z
N MET A 1 16.00 15.74 2.27
CA MET A 1 15.31 14.55 1.71
C MET A 1 14.31 14.03 2.73
N ASN A 2 13.13 13.65 2.32
CA ASN A 2 12.06 13.08 3.12
C ASN A 2 12.24 11.56 3.23
N LYS A 3 11.58 10.92 4.19
CA LYS A 3 11.41 9.46 4.24
C LYS A 3 9.99 9.09 3.85
N ALA A 4 9.79 7.99 3.12
CA ALA A 4 8.49 7.56 2.65
C ALA A 4 8.09 6.17 3.17
N ALA A 5 6.78 5.96 3.34
CA ALA A 5 6.16 4.66 3.46
C ALA A 5 5.37 4.38 2.17
N PHE A 6 5.87 3.46 1.37
CA PHE A 6 5.20 2.96 0.18
C PHE A 6 4.29 1.79 0.59
N LEU A 7 3.01 1.89 0.31
CA LEU A 7 2.01 0.91 0.74
C LEU A 7 1.39 0.25 -0.48
N ASP A 8 1.32 -1.08 -0.53
CA ASP A 8 0.41 -1.70 -1.48
C ASP A 8 -1.04 -1.40 -1.08
N ARG A 9 -1.96 -1.49 -2.04
CA ARG A 9 -3.39 -1.26 -1.81
C ARG A 9 -4.07 -2.56 -1.38
N ASP A 10 -4.09 -3.54 -2.27
CA ASP A 10 -4.86 -4.78 -2.13
C ASP A 10 -4.11 -5.80 -1.27
N GLY A 11 -4.62 -6.12 -0.10
CA GLY A 11 -3.98 -6.95 0.91
C GLY A 11 -3.26 -6.17 2.03
N VAL A 12 -3.13 -4.83 1.89
CA VAL A 12 -2.48 -3.96 2.89
C VAL A 12 -3.41 -2.85 3.37
N ILE A 13 -3.89 -2.01 2.46
CA ILE A 13 -4.88 -0.94 2.75
C ILE A 13 -6.30 -1.50 2.71
N THR A 14 -6.61 -2.28 1.68
CA THR A 14 -7.88 -2.96 1.50
C THR A 14 -7.70 -4.47 1.58
N ARG A 15 -8.77 -5.19 1.92
CA ARG A 15 -8.80 -6.63 1.76
C ARG A 15 -8.53 -6.99 0.31
N LYS A 16 -7.82 -8.08 0.09
CA LYS A 16 -7.55 -8.61 -1.24
C LYS A 16 -8.81 -9.29 -1.79
N ALA A 17 -9.07 -9.11 -3.08
CA ALA A 17 -10.07 -9.91 -3.78
C ALA A 17 -9.69 -11.40 -3.76
N PRO A 18 -10.65 -12.33 -3.85
CA PRO A 18 -10.36 -13.75 -4.02
C PRO A 18 -9.39 -14.00 -5.18
N GLU A 19 -8.66 -15.12 -5.12
CA GLU A 19 -7.67 -15.47 -6.13
C GLU A 19 -8.27 -15.43 -7.55
N GLY A 20 -7.57 -14.80 -8.48
CA GLY A 20 -8.00 -14.63 -9.86
C GLY A 20 -9.03 -13.50 -10.09
N GLN A 21 -9.51 -12.86 -9.04
CA GLN A 21 -10.44 -11.74 -9.10
C GLN A 21 -9.72 -10.39 -8.86
N TYR A 22 -10.45 -9.29 -9.08
CA TYR A 22 -9.97 -7.93 -8.91
C TYR A 22 -11.04 -7.07 -8.23
N LEU A 23 -10.61 -6.08 -7.45
CA LEU A 23 -11.50 -5.03 -6.98
C LEU A 23 -11.74 -4.05 -8.15
N THR A 24 -12.93 -4.07 -8.71
CA THR A 24 -13.31 -3.28 -9.88
C THR A 24 -14.33 -2.19 -9.56
N HIS A 25 -14.98 -2.30 -8.41
CA HIS A 25 -15.97 -1.34 -7.94
C HIS A 25 -15.67 -0.90 -6.52
N TRP A 26 -16.08 0.33 -6.19
CA TRP A 26 -15.88 0.88 -4.85
C TRP A 26 -16.53 0.04 -3.75
N GLU A 27 -17.69 -0.51 -4.03
CA GLU A 27 -18.49 -1.31 -3.09
C GLU A 27 -17.77 -2.59 -2.63
N GLU A 28 -16.83 -3.07 -3.42
CA GLU A 28 -15.99 -4.24 -3.14
C GLU A 28 -14.81 -3.91 -2.22
N MET A 29 -14.46 -2.61 -2.09
CA MET A 29 -13.34 -2.19 -1.26
C MET A 29 -13.70 -2.25 0.22
N GLU A 30 -13.13 -3.20 0.94
CA GLU A 30 -13.16 -3.27 2.40
C GLU A 30 -11.79 -2.86 2.95
N PHE A 31 -11.74 -1.85 3.83
CA PHE A 31 -10.49 -1.46 4.46
C PHE A 31 -10.02 -2.49 5.48
N CYS A 32 -8.71 -2.74 5.49
CA CYS A 32 -8.10 -3.56 6.52
C CYS A 32 -8.22 -2.89 7.89
N PRO A 33 -8.49 -3.66 8.98
CA PRO A 33 -8.56 -3.10 10.32
C PRO A 33 -7.27 -2.37 10.69
N GLY A 34 -7.40 -1.15 11.21
CA GLY A 34 -6.26 -0.31 11.63
C GLY A 34 -5.50 0.37 10.50
N ALA A 35 -5.98 0.30 9.24
CA ALA A 35 -5.27 0.90 8.11
C ALA A 35 -5.19 2.43 8.21
N SER A 36 -6.26 3.10 8.58
CA SER A 36 -6.27 4.57 8.75
C SER A 36 -5.42 5.02 9.93
N GLU A 37 -5.46 4.29 11.04
CA GLU A 37 -4.62 4.56 12.20
C GLU A 37 -3.13 4.40 11.87
N ALA A 38 -2.77 3.37 11.12
CA ALA A 38 -1.40 3.14 10.66
C ALA A 38 -0.90 4.28 9.78
N VAL A 39 -1.69 4.72 8.80
CA VAL A 39 -1.37 5.87 7.94
C VAL A 39 -1.22 7.14 8.79
N SER A 40 -2.13 7.38 9.74
CA SER A 40 -2.04 8.53 10.65
C SER A 40 -0.74 8.51 11.46
N LEU A 41 -0.36 7.38 12.03
CA LEU A 41 0.90 7.22 12.78
C LEU A 41 2.13 7.47 11.90
N LEU A 42 2.16 6.95 10.67
CA LEU A 42 3.25 7.21 9.72
C LEU A 42 3.35 8.70 9.38
N LYS A 43 2.22 9.37 9.14
CA LYS A 43 2.19 10.81 8.91
C LYS A 43 2.73 11.61 10.10
N HIS A 44 2.29 11.30 11.32
CA HIS A 44 2.80 11.95 12.54
C HIS A 44 4.30 11.72 12.76
N ALA A 45 4.81 10.56 12.33
CA ALA A 45 6.24 10.26 12.35
C ALA A 45 7.05 10.91 11.22
N GLY A 46 6.40 11.75 10.37
CA GLY A 46 7.04 12.52 9.31
C GLY A 46 7.29 11.76 8.02
N PHE A 47 6.62 10.62 7.79
CA PHE A 47 6.69 9.92 6.52
C PHE A 47 5.82 10.58 5.46
N VAL A 48 6.30 10.64 4.23
CA VAL A 48 5.46 10.77 3.03
C VAL A 48 4.78 9.42 2.82
N VAL A 49 3.45 9.37 2.79
CA VAL A 49 2.70 8.12 2.62
C VAL A 49 2.19 8.02 1.19
N VAL A 50 2.67 7.01 0.47
CA VAL A 50 2.39 6.80 -0.95
C VAL A 50 1.85 5.39 -1.18
N ILE A 51 0.69 5.27 -1.83
CA ILE A 51 0.21 3.97 -2.29
C ILE A 51 0.87 3.64 -3.63
N VAL A 52 1.37 2.39 -3.78
CA VAL A 52 1.98 1.86 -5.01
C VAL A 52 1.36 0.51 -5.34
N THR A 53 0.50 0.44 -6.37
CA THR A 53 -0.33 -0.73 -6.62
C THR A 53 -0.34 -1.19 -8.08
N ASN A 54 -0.39 -2.51 -8.29
CA ASN A 54 -0.52 -3.11 -9.62
C ASN A 54 -2.01 -3.33 -9.96
N GLN A 55 -2.55 -2.56 -10.92
CA GLN A 55 -3.96 -2.62 -11.33
C GLN A 55 -4.11 -3.24 -12.73
N ARG A 56 -3.78 -4.54 -12.85
CA ARG A 56 -3.85 -5.29 -14.12
C ARG A 56 -5.28 -5.39 -14.67
N CYS A 57 -6.31 -5.20 -13.84
CA CYS A 57 -7.72 -5.18 -14.25
C CYS A 57 -7.98 -4.18 -15.40
N VAL A 58 -7.24 -3.06 -15.45
CA VAL A 58 -7.33 -2.08 -16.55
C VAL A 58 -6.88 -2.70 -17.88
N ALA A 59 -5.69 -3.33 -17.90
CA ALA A 59 -5.20 -4.00 -19.13
C ALA A 59 -6.08 -5.18 -19.56
N ARG A 60 -6.87 -5.74 -18.65
CA ARG A 60 -7.84 -6.80 -18.94
C ARG A 60 -9.20 -6.26 -19.42
N GLY A 61 -9.41 -4.96 -19.43
CA GLY A 61 -10.67 -4.33 -19.78
C GLY A 61 -11.81 -4.58 -18.78
N LEU A 62 -11.49 -4.98 -17.54
CA LEU A 62 -12.48 -5.23 -16.47
C LEU A 62 -12.93 -3.94 -15.79
N VAL A 63 -12.14 -2.90 -15.88
CA VAL A 63 -12.39 -1.57 -15.32
C VAL A 63 -11.61 -0.55 -16.14
N THR A 64 -12.12 0.67 -16.27
CA THR A 64 -11.40 1.76 -16.94
C THR A 64 -10.37 2.41 -16.02
N ALA A 65 -9.38 3.08 -16.58
CA ALA A 65 -8.42 3.87 -15.81
C ALA A 65 -9.14 4.96 -14.99
N ASP A 66 -10.12 5.63 -15.58
CA ASP A 66 -10.92 6.69 -14.92
C ASP A 66 -11.70 6.14 -13.71
N GLU A 67 -12.21 4.91 -13.78
CA GLU A 67 -12.87 4.27 -12.63
C GLU A 67 -11.89 3.96 -11.52
N VAL A 68 -10.70 3.45 -11.86
CA VAL A 68 -9.63 3.23 -10.86
C VAL A 68 -9.24 4.54 -10.19
N GLU A 69 -9.09 5.63 -10.95
CA GLU A 69 -8.78 6.96 -10.41
C GLU A 69 -9.89 7.50 -9.51
N ARG A 70 -11.17 7.32 -9.88
CA ARG A 70 -12.31 7.67 -9.03
C ARG A 70 -12.32 6.88 -7.72
N MET A 71 -12.05 5.56 -7.77
CA MET A 71 -11.93 4.74 -6.56
C MET A 71 -10.78 5.21 -5.67
N HIS A 72 -9.64 5.56 -6.25
CA HIS A 72 -8.49 6.09 -5.52
C HIS A 72 -8.77 7.46 -4.88
N ALA A 73 -9.44 8.36 -5.61
CA ALA A 73 -9.85 9.66 -5.07
C ALA A 73 -10.80 9.49 -3.87
N ARG A 74 -11.77 8.58 -3.97
CA ARG A 74 -12.70 8.27 -2.88
C ARG A 74 -11.97 7.64 -1.68
N LEU A 75 -11.00 6.74 -1.91
CA LEU A 75 -10.15 6.17 -0.87
C LEU A 75 -9.42 7.28 -0.10
N CYS A 76 -8.82 8.24 -0.78
CA CYS A 76 -8.16 9.37 -0.13
C CYS A 76 -9.13 10.20 0.72
N LEU A 77 -10.37 10.43 0.26
CA LEU A 77 -11.38 11.15 1.02
C LEU A 77 -11.82 10.40 2.29
N GLU A 78 -12.01 9.09 2.21
CA GLU A 78 -12.36 8.27 3.38
C GLU A 78 -11.23 8.27 4.43
N PHE A 79 -9.96 8.17 3.98
CA PHE A 79 -8.82 8.27 4.88
C PHE A 79 -8.71 9.67 5.50
N ALA A 80 -8.88 10.74 4.73
CA ALA A 80 -8.88 12.11 5.24
C ALA A 80 -9.98 12.35 6.27
N ALA A 81 -11.17 11.80 6.05
CA ALA A 81 -12.28 11.85 7.00
C ALA A 81 -11.98 11.11 8.32
N ALA A 82 -11.09 10.10 8.28
CA ALA A 82 -10.57 9.38 9.44
C ALA A 82 -9.32 10.03 10.07
N GLY A 83 -8.92 11.24 9.61
CA GLY A 83 -7.73 11.94 10.12
C GLY A 83 -6.39 11.38 9.61
N ALA A 84 -6.43 10.64 8.51
CA ALA A 84 -5.24 10.06 7.87
C ALA A 84 -5.05 10.65 6.47
N THR A 85 -3.83 11.04 6.12
CA THR A 85 -3.52 11.64 4.82
C THR A 85 -2.64 10.73 3.99
N ILE A 86 -3.08 10.44 2.77
CA ILE A 86 -2.29 9.78 1.73
C ILE A 86 -1.78 10.88 0.79
N ASP A 87 -0.46 10.98 0.62
CA ASP A 87 0.15 12.06 -0.16
C ASP A 87 0.03 11.83 -1.67
N ALA A 88 0.09 10.56 -2.10
CA ALA A 88 -0.10 10.20 -3.51
C ALA A 88 -0.50 8.72 -3.68
N ILE A 89 -1.05 8.42 -4.85
CA ILE A 89 -1.27 7.05 -5.31
C ILE A 89 -0.64 6.90 -6.70
N TYR A 90 0.29 5.95 -6.83
CA TYR A 90 0.83 5.52 -8.12
C TYR A 90 0.31 4.12 -8.41
N TYR A 91 -0.18 3.90 -9.61
CA TYR A 91 -0.63 2.57 -10.02
C TYR A 91 -0.10 2.18 -11.40
N CYS A 92 0.05 0.89 -11.60
CA CYS A 92 0.40 0.33 -12.90
C CYS A 92 -0.85 -0.28 -13.54
N PRO A 93 -1.38 0.30 -14.62
CA PRO A 93 -2.55 -0.23 -15.34
C PRO A 93 -2.20 -1.36 -16.30
N HIS A 94 -0.90 -1.64 -16.53
CA HIS A 94 -0.44 -2.53 -17.59
C HIS A 94 -0.57 -4.01 -17.23
N GLY A 95 -0.66 -4.84 -18.28
CA GLY A 95 -0.50 -6.29 -18.19
C GLY A 95 0.97 -6.71 -17.99
N ASN A 96 1.22 -8.01 -18.20
CA ASN A 96 2.59 -8.51 -18.17
C ASN A 96 3.31 -8.24 -19.51
N GLU A 97 2.56 -8.16 -20.60
CA GLU A 97 3.05 -7.91 -21.95
C GLU A 97 2.30 -6.72 -22.59
N PRO A 98 2.99 -5.80 -23.26
CA PRO A 98 4.46 -5.64 -23.25
C PRO A 98 4.96 -5.20 -21.88
N PRO A 99 6.23 -5.51 -21.51
CA PRO A 99 6.78 -5.15 -20.22
C PRO A 99 6.87 -3.63 -20.05
N CYS A 100 6.46 -3.12 -18.89
CA CYS A 100 6.56 -1.71 -18.52
C CYS A 100 7.58 -1.52 -17.38
N ALA A 101 7.99 -0.27 -17.13
CA ALA A 101 8.91 0.06 -16.03
C ALA A 101 8.21 0.20 -14.67
N CYS A 102 6.87 0.44 -14.66
CA CYS A 102 6.13 0.76 -13.44
C CYS A 102 5.63 -0.45 -12.66
N ARG A 103 5.38 -1.61 -13.33
CA ARG A 103 4.79 -2.77 -12.69
C ARG A 103 5.75 -3.43 -11.71
N LYS A 104 5.36 -3.56 -10.42
CA LYS A 104 6.06 -4.38 -9.43
C LYS A 104 6.19 -5.82 -9.95
N PRO A 105 7.38 -6.47 -9.90
CA PRO A 105 8.53 -6.16 -9.01
C PRO A 105 9.50 -5.08 -9.51
N LYS A 106 9.24 -4.39 -10.61
CA LYS A 106 10.10 -3.26 -11.02
C LYS A 106 9.85 -2.05 -10.11
N PRO A 107 10.90 -1.25 -9.81
CA PRO A 107 10.83 -0.18 -8.82
C PRO A 107 10.25 1.14 -9.37
N GLY A 108 9.78 1.19 -10.61
CA GLY A 108 9.48 2.45 -11.31
C GLY A 108 8.48 3.37 -10.61
N MET A 109 7.46 2.83 -9.92
CA MET A 109 6.53 3.66 -9.14
C MET A 109 7.21 4.29 -7.92
N LEU A 110 8.07 3.53 -7.21
CA LEU A 110 8.82 4.01 -6.06
C LEU A 110 9.81 5.11 -6.46
N LEU A 111 10.57 4.88 -7.54
CA LEU A 111 11.55 5.84 -8.05
C LEU A 111 10.88 7.15 -8.49
N ARG A 112 9.72 7.05 -9.16
CA ARG A 112 8.96 8.23 -9.57
C ARG A 112 8.45 9.03 -8.37
N ALA A 113 7.94 8.35 -7.35
CA ALA A 113 7.50 9.00 -6.12
C ALA A 113 8.68 9.63 -5.38
N ALA A 114 9.82 8.94 -5.30
CA ALA A 114 11.03 9.46 -4.67
C ALA A 114 11.51 10.75 -5.34
N GLN A 115 11.48 10.82 -6.66
CA GLN A 115 11.81 12.03 -7.40
C GLN A 115 10.82 13.17 -7.13
N THR A 116 9.51 12.88 -7.06
CA THR A 116 8.45 13.88 -6.86
C THR A 116 8.49 14.49 -5.47
N TYR A 117 8.80 13.70 -4.45
CA TYR A 117 8.72 14.09 -3.04
C TYR A 117 10.08 14.26 -2.36
N ASP A 118 11.18 14.28 -3.12
CA ASP A 118 12.56 14.37 -2.60
C ASP A 118 12.81 13.34 -1.48
N VAL A 119 12.58 12.05 -1.79
CA VAL A 119 12.62 10.96 -0.82
C VAL A 119 13.99 10.28 -0.80
N ASP A 120 14.53 10.06 0.40
CA ASP A 120 15.64 9.15 0.65
C ASP A 120 15.11 7.70 0.73
N LEU A 121 15.35 6.92 -0.31
CA LEU A 121 14.88 5.55 -0.40
C LEU A 121 15.50 4.63 0.66
N ALA A 122 16.75 4.87 1.06
CA ALA A 122 17.42 4.06 2.07
C ALA A 122 16.82 4.23 3.48
N GLN A 123 16.16 5.37 3.74
CA GLN A 123 15.42 5.62 4.98
C GLN A 123 13.91 5.31 4.86
N SER A 124 13.49 4.79 3.71
CA SER A 124 12.09 4.55 3.38
C SER A 124 11.75 3.07 3.45
N TRP A 125 10.45 2.80 3.50
CA TRP A 125 9.90 1.45 3.64
C TRP A 125 8.89 1.17 2.55
N ILE A 126 8.88 -0.05 2.02
CA ILE A 126 7.73 -0.60 1.29
C ILE A 126 7.05 -1.66 2.15
N ILE A 127 5.72 -1.60 2.20
CA ILE A 127 4.87 -2.51 2.94
C ILE A 127 3.91 -3.15 1.94
N GLY A 128 4.04 -4.46 1.75
CA GLY A 128 3.27 -5.22 0.76
C GLY A 128 2.93 -6.62 1.23
N ASP A 129 2.00 -7.28 0.55
CA ASP A 129 1.51 -8.64 0.85
C ASP A 129 2.06 -9.70 -0.11
N SER A 130 2.96 -9.31 -1.01
CA SER A 130 3.47 -10.18 -2.07
C SER A 130 4.98 -10.06 -2.28
N ALA A 131 5.57 -11.11 -2.85
CA ALA A 131 6.99 -11.08 -3.25
C ALA A 131 7.32 -9.94 -4.22
N CYS A 132 6.34 -9.53 -5.07
CA CYS A 132 6.53 -8.40 -6.00
C CYS A 132 6.80 -7.09 -5.27
N ASP A 133 6.22 -6.88 -4.10
CA ASP A 133 6.41 -5.68 -3.30
C ASP A 133 7.80 -5.65 -2.70
N VAL A 134 8.19 -6.75 -2.07
CA VAL A 134 9.51 -6.92 -1.46
C VAL A 134 10.61 -6.72 -2.52
N GLN A 135 10.49 -7.39 -3.67
CA GLN A 135 11.46 -7.26 -4.77
C GLN A 135 11.51 -5.83 -5.33
N ALA A 136 10.36 -5.14 -5.45
CA ALA A 136 10.32 -3.75 -5.89
C ALA A 136 11.03 -2.82 -4.90
N GLY A 137 10.84 -3.05 -3.59
CA GLY A 137 11.54 -2.31 -2.53
C GLY A 137 13.03 -2.52 -2.55
N GLN A 138 13.47 -3.77 -2.63
CA GLN A 138 14.89 -4.14 -2.73
C GLN A 138 15.54 -3.51 -3.98
N ALA A 139 14.87 -3.58 -5.13
CA ALA A 139 15.35 -2.96 -6.37
C ALA A 139 15.40 -1.42 -6.31
N ALA A 140 14.58 -0.79 -5.46
CA ALA A 140 14.61 0.65 -5.21
C ALA A 140 15.61 1.06 -4.12
N GLY A 141 16.12 0.12 -3.32
CA GLY A 141 16.98 0.40 -2.17
C GLY A 141 16.21 0.80 -0.90
N CYS A 142 14.92 0.41 -0.81
CA CYS A 142 14.10 0.61 0.38
C CYS A 142 14.22 -0.57 1.35
N ASN A 143 13.94 -0.30 2.63
CA ASN A 143 13.62 -1.36 3.58
C ASN A 143 12.25 -1.97 3.24
N THR A 144 12.04 -3.24 3.58
CA THR A 144 10.89 -4.02 3.13
C THR A 144 10.12 -4.64 4.29
N VAL A 145 8.80 -4.58 4.24
CA VAL A 145 7.91 -5.30 5.15
C VAL A 145 6.98 -6.21 4.35
N TRP A 146 6.93 -7.47 4.74
CA TRP A 146 5.95 -8.41 4.22
C TRP A 146 4.78 -8.56 5.19
N VAL A 147 3.59 -8.19 4.73
CA VAL A 147 2.35 -8.38 5.50
C VAL A 147 1.77 -9.73 5.15
N MET A 148 1.68 -10.63 6.14
CA MET A 148 1.13 -11.98 5.95
C MET A 148 0.71 -12.62 7.25
N ASP A 149 -0.26 -13.53 7.16
CA ASP A 149 -0.58 -14.44 8.26
C ASP A 149 0.38 -15.65 8.22
N GLY A 150 1.28 -15.76 9.21
CA GLY A 150 2.18 -16.91 9.36
C GLY A 150 3.65 -16.63 9.05
N VAL A 151 4.43 -17.71 8.91
CA VAL A 151 5.89 -17.65 8.65
C VAL A 151 6.13 -17.56 7.13
N PRO A 152 7.01 -16.68 6.67
CA PRO A 152 7.34 -16.59 5.24
C PRO A 152 7.89 -17.91 4.72
N SER A 153 7.26 -18.44 3.69
CA SER A 153 7.80 -19.58 2.92
C SER A 153 8.29 -19.04 1.58
N GLY A 154 9.60 -18.82 1.43
CA GLY A 154 10.20 -18.42 0.13
C GLY A 154 11.44 -17.54 0.25
N ASP A 155 12.25 -17.52 -0.82
CA ASP A 155 13.58 -16.90 -0.91
C ASP A 155 13.60 -15.37 -0.96
N GLY A 156 12.51 -14.70 -0.69
CA GLY A 156 12.42 -13.25 -0.66
C GLY A 156 12.33 -12.72 0.76
N ALA A 157 13.41 -12.88 1.54
CA ALA A 157 13.44 -12.39 2.92
C ALA A 157 13.24 -10.87 2.94
N ALA A 158 12.04 -10.42 3.35
CA ALA A 158 11.81 -9.05 3.73
C ALA A 158 12.57 -8.75 5.02
N ASP A 159 12.99 -7.50 5.22
CA ASP A 159 13.67 -7.09 6.44
C ASP A 159 12.80 -7.26 7.68
N VAL A 160 11.47 -7.11 7.51
CA VAL A 160 10.47 -7.27 8.57
C VAL A 160 9.26 -8.05 8.06
N VAL A 161 8.69 -8.90 8.90
CA VAL A 161 7.38 -9.54 8.68
C VAL A 161 6.37 -8.97 9.66
N ALA A 162 5.15 -8.73 9.20
CA ALA A 162 4.07 -8.16 10.01
C ALA A 162 2.74 -8.83 9.68
N SER A 163 1.81 -8.84 10.64
CA SER A 163 0.47 -9.43 10.48
C SER A 163 -0.55 -8.44 9.86
N SER A 164 -0.21 -7.17 9.77
CA SER A 164 -1.08 -6.11 9.21
C SER A 164 -0.27 -4.84 8.96
N LEU A 165 -0.85 -3.87 8.23
CA LEU A 165 -0.26 -2.54 8.08
C LEU A 165 -0.04 -1.86 9.43
N PHE A 166 -0.96 -2.01 10.38
CA PHE A 166 -0.82 -1.44 11.72
C PHE A 166 0.37 -2.08 12.48
N ASP A 167 0.51 -3.41 12.45
CA ASP A 167 1.63 -4.12 13.06
C ASP A 167 2.97 -3.71 12.39
N ALA A 168 2.99 -3.61 11.06
CA ALA A 168 4.14 -3.12 10.30
C ALA A 168 4.57 -1.71 10.78
N THR A 169 3.60 -0.81 10.87
CA THR A 169 3.82 0.56 11.33
C THR A 169 4.38 0.60 12.75
N CYS A 170 3.83 -0.18 13.67
CA CYS A 170 4.35 -0.29 15.02
C CYS A 170 5.81 -0.76 15.05
N LYS A 171 6.16 -1.76 14.24
CA LYS A 171 7.53 -2.29 14.13
C LYS A 171 8.50 -1.25 13.56
N ILE A 172 8.11 -0.56 12.47
CA ILE A 172 8.90 0.51 11.85
C ILE A 172 9.18 1.65 12.83
N LEU A 173 8.19 2.03 13.62
CA LEU A 173 8.28 3.16 14.54
C LEU A 173 8.87 2.77 15.91
N GLY A 174 9.10 1.49 16.18
CA GLY A 174 9.59 1.00 17.47
C GLY A 174 8.59 1.20 18.62
N VAL A 175 7.27 1.33 18.30
CA VAL A 175 6.23 1.51 19.32
C VAL A 175 5.63 0.15 19.70
N LYS A 176 5.48 -0.08 21.02
CA LYS A 176 4.77 -1.27 21.50
C LYS A 176 3.29 -1.15 21.15
N ARG A 177 2.71 -2.22 20.64
CA ARG A 177 1.27 -2.35 20.40
C ARG A 177 0.55 -2.17 21.75
N ALA A 178 0.10 -0.96 22.06
CA ALA A 178 -0.89 -0.78 23.11
C ALA A 178 -2.16 -1.49 22.61
N LEU A 179 -2.75 -2.35 23.43
CA LEU A 179 -4.00 -3.06 23.12
C LEU A 179 -5.10 -2.01 22.89
N HIS A 180 -5.22 -1.52 21.68
CA HIS A 180 -6.31 -0.64 21.26
C HIS A 180 -7.49 -1.52 20.85
N GLN A 181 -8.25 -1.93 21.85
CA GLN A 181 -9.63 -2.33 21.64
C GLN A 181 -10.40 -1.03 21.33
N GLN A 182 -11.10 -1.03 20.20
CA GLN A 182 -12.02 -0.01 19.67
C GLN A 182 -11.48 0.95 18.61
N SER A 183 -10.97 0.42 17.51
CA SER A 183 -11.01 1.13 16.24
C SER A 183 -12.48 1.05 15.74
N ARG A 184 -13.16 2.19 15.63
CA ARG A 184 -14.44 2.23 14.89
C ARG A 184 -14.09 1.88 13.43
N PRO A 185 -14.71 0.85 12.83
CA PRO A 185 -14.53 0.59 11.42
C PRO A 185 -14.94 1.85 10.65
N ILE A 186 -14.20 2.19 9.59
CA ILE A 186 -14.64 3.18 8.62
C ILE A 186 -15.93 2.62 8.04
N LEU A 187 -17.07 3.07 8.59
CA LEU A 187 -18.40 2.70 8.11
C LEU A 187 -18.59 3.41 6.77
N LYS A 188 -18.69 2.65 5.68
CA LYS A 188 -19.20 3.16 4.42
C LYS A 188 -20.55 3.84 4.73
N ARG A 189 -20.61 5.18 4.64
CA ARG A 189 -21.88 5.86 4.69
C ARG A 189 -22.68 5.43 3.48
N ALA A 190 -23.79 4.74 3.71
CA ALA A 190 -24.78 4.50 2.67
C ALA A 190 -25.23 5.87 2.12
N CYS A 191 -25.09 6.05 0.82
CA CYS A 191 -25.74 7.16 0.11
C CYS A 191 -27.23 6.90 0.00
#